data_9130758c22a439dfd43843ccf24d39f6
#
_entry.id   9130758c22a439dfd43843ccf24d39f6
#
_cell.length_a   1.000
_cell.length_b   1.000
_cell.length_c   1.000
_cell.angle_alpha   90.00
_cell.angle_beta   90.00
_cell.angle_gamma   90.00
#
_symmetry.space_group_name_H-M   'P 1'
#
loop_
_entity.id
_entity.type
_entity.pdbx_description
1 polymer ?
#
loop_
_entity_poly.entity_id
_entity_poly.type
_entity_poly.pdbx_seq_one_letter_code
_entity_poly.pdbx_strand_id
1 'polypeptide(L)'
;MLISKTPFRISFFGGGTDFPQWYNHQKGLTISTTLDYHQYISARFLPPFFKRINYKISYSKTENVEKVSEINHPVIKKLFLYKKIHKPLELHINSDLPARSGLGSSSTFIVGLINLLYNLYEKKINQKKLYNEAINFEQNILKEYCGSQDQVITSIGGFKKIEYFKKNIDVKKLNISSSKKKKLERSLALFFTGFSRKAALTEKDKILSIKKNRSYYE
;
A
#
# COMPACT_ATOMS: atom_id res chain seq x y z
N MET A 1 2.24 18.47 -13.55
CA MET A 1 1.38 17.60 -12.74
C MET A 1 1.76 16.16 -13.03
N LEU A 2 1.87 15.33 -12.02
CA LEU A 2 2.12 13.89 -12.14
C LEU A 2 0.94 13.11 -11.56
N ILE A 3 0.71 11.91 -12.06
CA ILE A 3 -0.33 11.00 -11.57
C ILE A 3 0.31 9.65 -11.29
N SER A 4 0.16 9.18 -10.06
CA SER A 4 0.46 7.79 -9.69
C SER A 4 -0.81 6.97 -9.85
N LYS A 5 -0.71 5.88 -10.61
CA LYS A 5 -1.75 4.86 -10.78
C LYS A 5 -1.27 3.58 -10.12
N THR A 6 -1.85 3.19 -8.99
CA THR A 6 -1.40 2.05 -8.18
C THR A 6 -2.51 1.02 -8.06
N PRO A 7 -2.25 -0.27 -8.40
CA PRO A 7 -3.29 -1.29 -8.43
C PRO A 7 -3.64 -1.78 -7.02
N PHE A 8 -4.90 -2.17 -6.82
CA PHE A 8 -5.33 -3.01 -5.70
C PHE A 8 -4.85 -4.45 -5.87
N ARG A 9 -4.97 -5.26 -4.82
CA ARG A 9 -4.49 -6.64 -4.82
C ARG A 9 -5.50 -7.63 -4.23
N ILE A 10 -5.41 -8.88 -4.71
CA ILE A 10 -6.00 -10.05 -4.07
C ILE A 10 -4.87 -10.96 -3.59
N SER A 11 -5.00 -11.48 -2.35
CA SER A 11 -4.18 -12.53 -1.80
C SER A 11 -4.94 -13.86 -1.86
N PHE A 12 -4.35 -14.86 -2.51
CA PHE A 12 -4.96 -16.18 -2.62
C PHE A 12 -4.52 -17.11 -1.50
N PHE A 13 -3.22 -17.12 -1.18
CA PHE A 13 -2.64 -18.04 -0.21
C PHE A 13 -1.54 -17.38 0.61
N GLY A 14 -1.33 -17.90 1.81
CA GLY A 14 -0.18 -17.62 2.65
C GLY A 14 -0.27 -16.36 3.50
N GLY A 15 -1.42 -15.68 3.52
CA GLY A 15 -1.62 -14.51 4.38
C GLY A 15 -1.40 -14.84 5.86
N GLY A 16 -0.63 -13.99 6.54
CA GLY A 16 -0.15 -14.21 7.90
C GLY A 16 1.32 -14.61 7.97
N THR A 17 1.82 -15.37 6.98
CA THR A 17 3.25 -15.72 6.92
C THR A 17 4.13 -14.58 6.39
N ASP A 18 3.51 -13.52 5.90
CA ASP A 18 4.13 -12.27 5.45
C ASP A 18 4.34 -11.24 6.57
N PHE A 19 4.02 -11.60 7.82
CA PHE A 19 4.29 -10.75 8.99
C PHE A 19 5.72 -10.94 9.50
N PRO A 20 6.40 -9.85 9.97
CA PRO A 20 7.73 -9.94 10.57
C PRO A 20 7.81 -10.94 11.72
N GLN A 21 6.73 -11.08 12.50
CA GLN A 21 6.64 -12.02 13.62
C GLN A 21 6.73 -13.48 13.18
N TRP A 22 6.41 -13.78 11.92
CA TRP A 22 6.58 -15.09 11.31
C TRP A 22 7.92 -15.19 10.57
N TYR A 23 8.12 -14.34 9.54
CA TYR A 23 9.23 -14.54 8.61
C TYR A 23 10.62 -14.22 9.19
N ASN A 24 10.71 -13.60 10.37
CA ASN A 24 11.99 -13.46 11.07
C ASN A 24 12.49 -14.78 11.66
N HIS A 25 11.61 -15.75 11.84
CA HIS A 25 11.92 -17.05 12.44
C HIS A 25 11.81 -18.20 11.42
N GLN A 26 10.84 -18.15 10.54
CA GLN A 26 10.54 -19.20 9.56
C GLN A 26 10.29 -18.56 8.19
N LYS A 27 10.42 -19.36 7.11
CA LYS A 27 10.08 -18.91 5.77
C LYS A 27 8.59 -18.64 5.66
N GLY A 28 8.23 -17.46 5.15
CA GLY A 28 6.88 -17.12 4.76
C GLY A 28 6.73 -17.17 3.25
N LEU A 29 5.50 -17.39 2.78
CA LEU A 29 5.19 -17.44 1.37
C LEU A 29 3.77 -16.88 1.13
N THR A 30 3.62 -16.03 0.13
CA THR A 30 2.30 -15.60 -0.32
C THR A 30 2.16 -15.75 -1.83
N ILE A 31 0.92 -16.00 -2.27
CA ILE A 31 0.53 -15.98 -3.69
C ILE A 31 -0.55 -14.94 -3.86
N SER A 32 -0.26 -13.92 -4.66
CA SER A 32 -1.14 -12.78 -4.84
C SER A 32 -1.06 -12.22 -6.25
N THR A 33 -2.09 -11.48 -6.63
CA THR A 33 -2.15 -10.76 -7.90
C THR A 33 -2.69 -9.35 -7.70
N THR A 34 -2.32 -8.45 -8.61
CA THR A 34 -2.98 -7.15 -8.70
C THR A 34 -4.27 -7.24 -9.50
N LEU A 35 -5.20 -6.34 -9.19
CA LEU A 35 -6.48 -6.16 -9.88
C LEU A 35 -6.36 -5.04 -10.92
N ASP A 36 -7.29 -5.01 -11.87
CA ASP A 36 -7.49 -3.88 -12.78
C ASP A 36 -8.42 -2.83 -12.14
N TYR A 37 -8.27 -2.63 -10.85
CA TYR A 37 -8.83 -1.52 -10.07
C TYR A 37 -7.67 -0.78 -9.43
N HIS A 38 -7.73 0.54 -9.43
CA HIS A 38 -6.57 1.37 -9.09
C HIS A 38 -6.94 2.48 -8.12
N GLN A 39 -5.93 2.92 -7.41
CA GLN A 39 -5.93 4.21 -6.74
C GLN A 39 -5.09 5.19 -7.54
N TYR A 40 -5.62 6.39 -7.69
CA TYR A 40 -5.00 7.47 -8.43
C TYR A 40 -4.67 8.60 -7.47
N ILE A 41 -3.42 9.05 -7.49
CA ILE A 41 -2.98 10.20 -6.72
C ILE A 41 -2.33 11.17 -7.70
N SER A 42 -2.91 12.34 -7.89
CA SER A 42 -2.27 13.40 -8.67
C SER A 42 -1.62 14.42 -7.76
N ALA A 43 -0.46 14.93 -8.18
CA ALA A 43 0.25 15.98 -7.47
C ALA A 43 0.87 17.01 -8.41
N ARG A 44 0.94 18.24 -7.92
CA ARG A 44 1.75 19.31 -8.49
C ARG A 44 2.30 20.21 -7.39
N PHE A 45 3.35 20.95 -7.69
CA PHE A 45 3.73 22.06 -6.83
C PHE A 45 2.70 23.18 -6.98
N LEU A 46 2.30 23.77 -5.86
CA LEU A 46 1.41 24.92 -5.87
C LEU A 46 2.15 26.15 -6.42
N PRO A 47 1.52 26.93 -7.32
CA PRO A 47 2.05 28.20 -7.75
C PRO A 47 2.15 29.21 -6.58
N PRO A 48 3.10 30.16 -6.63
CA PRO A 48 3.42 31.04 -5.50
C PRO A 48 2.35 32.09 -5.16
N PHE A 49 1.31 32.23 -5.99
CA PHE A 49 0.23 33.20 -5.75
C PHE A 49 -0.86 32.69 -4.81
N PHE A 50 -0.83 31.44 -4.35
CA PHE A 50 -1.71 30.95 -3.30
C PHE A 50 -1.20 31.41 -1.93
N LYS A 51 -1.70 32.56 -1.47
CA LYS A 51 -1.34 33.13 -0.17
C LYS A 51 -1.92 32.28 0.96
N ARG A 52 -1.10 31.96 1.99
CA ARG A 52 -1.50 31.21 3.19
C ARG A 52 -1.97 29.77 2.95
N ILE A 53 -1.73 29.20 1.77
CA ILE A 53 -2.01 27.79 1.48
C ILE A 53 -0.74 27.18 0.89
N ASN A 54 -0.06 26.33 1.65
CA ASN A 54 1.09 25.57 1.17
C ASN A 54 0.70 24.14 0.80
N TYR A 55 -0.34 23.59 1.42
CA TYR A 55 -0.79 22.23 1.15
C TYR A 55 -2.29 22.23 0.90
N LYS A 56 -2.68 21.82 -0.32
CA LYS A 56 -4.06 21.58 -0.70
C LYS A 56 -4.24 20.10 -0.95
N ILE A 57 -5.09 19.44 -0.15
CA ILE A 57 -5.23 17.99 -0.15
C ILE A 57 -6.71 17.66 -0.29
N SER A 58 -7.06 16.98 -1.39
CA SER A 58 -8.44 16.59 -1.69
C SER A 58 -8.54 15.05 -1.70
N TYR A 59 -9.45 14.54 -0.87
CA TYR A 59 -9.85 13.13 -0.79
C TYR A 59 -11.36 13.05 -0.56
N SER A 60 -11.90 12.37 0.44
CA SER A 60 -13.31 12.51 0.85
C SER A 60 -13.61 13.89 1.48
N LYS A 61 -12.57 14.67 1.78
CA LYS A 61 -12.59 16.03 2.29
C LYS A 61 -11.55 16.85 1.54
N THR A 62 -11.65 18.19 1.64
CA THR A 62 -10.59 19.09 1.17
C THR A 62 -9.97 19.82 2.35
N GLU A 63 -8.65 19.78 2.42
CA GLU A 63 -7.84 20.49 3.40
C GLU A 63 -6.99 21.55 2.69
N ASN A 64 -7.00 22.78 3.20
CA ASN A 64 -6.14 23.87 2.76
C ASN A 64 -5.40 24.38 3.99
N VAL A 65 -4.12 24.09 4.09
CA VAL A 65 -3.32 24.39 5.28
C VAL A 65 -1.97 25.00 4.93
N GLU A 66 -1.41 25.76 5.87
CA GLU A 66 -0.11 26.42 5.70
C GLU A 66 1.04 25.50 6.12
N LYS A 67 0.87 24.73 7.18
CA LYS A 67 1.92 23.86 7.77
C LYS A 67 1.56 22.39 7.66
N VAL A 68 2.58 21.53 7.49
CA VAL A 68 2.39 20.05 7.49
C VAL A 68 1.76 19.57 8.80
N SER A 69 2.04 20.25 9.92
CA SER A 69 1.47 19.92 11.24
C SER A 69 -0.04 20.09 11.32
N GLU A 70 -0.63 20.90 10.43
CA GLU A 70 -2.07 21.20 10.38
C GLU A 70 -2.85 20.19 9.52
N ILE A 71 -2.17 19.38 8.74
CA ILE A 71 -2.80 18.34 7.92
C ILE A 71 -3.54 17.35 8.84
N ASN A 72 -4.83 17.14 8.59
CA ASN A 72 -5.65 16.20 9.35
C ASN A 72 -5.50 14.75 8.89
N HIS A 73 -5.23 14.51 7.59
CA HIS A 73 -5.04 13.16 7.08
C HIS A 73 -3.79 12.51 7.68
N PRO A 74 -3.92 11.49 8.56
CA PRO A 74 -2.82 11.04 9.41
C PRO A 74 -1.64 10.47 8.63
N VAL A 75 -1.90 9.72 7.57
CA VAL A 75 -0.85 9.10 6.75
C VAL A 75 -0.08 10.14 5.96
N ILE A 76 -0.78 11.12 5.34
CA ILE A 76 -0.13 12.20 4.57
C ILE A 76 0.73 13.06 5.49
N LYS A 77 0.19 13.47 6.64
CA LYS A 77 0.91 14.24 7.64
C LYS A 77 2.22 13.54 8.04
N LYS A 78 2.13 12.27 8.46
CA LYS A 78 3.31 11.51 8.89
C LYS A 78 4.31 11.31 7.75
N LEU A 79 3.83 11.03 6.52
CA LEU A 79 4.72 10.85 5.38
C LEU A 79 5.44 12.15 5.01
N PHE A 80 4.73 13.28 5.02
CA PHE A 80 5.34 14.59 4.72
C PHE A 80 6.38 14.99 5.77
N LEU A 81 6.11 14.75 7.05
CA LEU A 81 7.10 14.94 8.12
C LEU A 81 8.31 14.02 7.94
N TYR A 82 8.09 12.74 7.70
CA TYR A 82 9.12 11.73 7.49
C TYR A 82 10.02 12.05 6.28
N LYS A 83 9.40 12.49 5.18
CA LYS A 83 10.09 12.87 3.94
C LYS A 83 10.62 14.28 3.93
N LYS A 84 10.36 15.09 4.97
CA LYS A 84 10.72 16.50 5.06
C LYS A 84 10.24 17.28 3.83
N ILE A 85 8.94 17.16 3.53
CA ILE A 85 8.31 17.87 2.42
C ILE A 85 8.14 19.33 2.82
N HIS A 86 8.80 20.25 2.09
CA HIS A 86 8.75 21.68 2.37
C HIS A 86 8.14 22.51 1.23
N LYS A 87 8.17 21.98 -0.01
CA LYS A 87 7.60 22.70 -1.15
C LYS A 87 6.08 22.64 -1.10
N PRO A 88 5.40 23.75 -1.35
CA PRO A 88 3.94 23.77 -1.45
C PRO A 88 3.41 22.77 -2.45
N LEU A 89 2.40 21.98 -2.06
CA LEU A 89 1.88 20.86 -2.84
C LEU A 89 0.35 20.86 -2.91
N GLU A 90 -0.17 20.51 -4.07
CA GLU A 90 -1.57 20.13 -4.26
C GLU A 90 -1.63 18.63 -4.56
N LEU A 91 -2.49 17.92 -3.80
CA LEU A 91 -2.75 16.47 -3.95
C LEU A 91 -4.25 16.24 -4.17
N HIS A 92 -4.59 15.37 -5.12
CA HIS A 92 -5.94 14.84 -5.28
C HIS A 92 -5.87 13.31 -5.25
N ILE A 93 -6.77 12.70 -4.50
CA ILE A 93 -6.80 11.25 -4.27
C ILE A 93 -8.16 10.72 -4.72
N ASN A 94 -8.13 9.84 -5.71
CA ASN A 94 -9.28 9.15 -6.26
C ASN A 94 -9.05 7.64 -6.22
N SER A 95 -10.12 6.87 -6.19
CA SER A 95 -10.02 5.43 -6.05
C SER A 95 -11.20 4.75 -6.76
N ASP A 96 -10.92 3.68 -7.50
CA ASP A 96 -11.96 2.85 -8.14
C ASP A 96 -12.76 2.05 -7.09
N LEU A 97 -12.16 1.78 -5.93
CA LEU A 97 -12.78 1.02 -4.85
C LEU A 97 -12.79 1.82 -3.55
N PRO A 98 -13.78 1.60 -2.68
CA PRO A 98 -13.84 2.30 -1.41
C PRO A 98 -12.66 1.92 -0.51
N ALA A 99 -12.25 2.86 0.33
CA ALA A 99 -11.26 2.60 1.38
C ALA A 99 -11.74 1.48 2.32
N ARG A 100 -10.80 0.70 2.86
CA ARG A 100 -11.09 -0.41 3.79
C ARG A 100 -11.89 -1.56 3.16
N SER A 101 -11.76 -1.77 1.88
CA SER A 101 -12.38 -2.86 1.12
C SER A 101 -11.75 -4.25 1.37
N GLY A 102 -10.66 -4.33 2.14
CA GLY A 102 -9.91 -5.58 2.32
C GLY A 102 -8.95 -5.91 1.17
N LEU A 103 -8.87 -5.05 0.15
CA LEU A 103 -8.08 -5.26 -1.06
C LEU A 103 -6.73 -4.52 -1.06
N GLY A 104 -6.18 -4.20 0.13
CA GLY A 104 -4.88 -3.55 0.29
C GLY A 104 -4.90 -2.05 0.12
N SER A 105 -6.04 -1.38 0.29
CA SER A 105 -6.19 0.06 0.02
C SER A 105 -5.19 0.96 0.75
N SER A 106 -4.81 0.64 1.99
CA SER A 106 -3.81 1.41 2.75
C SER A 106 -2.44 1.37 2.09
N SER A 107 -1.94 0.16 1.85
CA SER A 107 -0.62 -0.02 1.24
C SER A 107 -0.57 0.46 -0.22
N THR A 108 -1.67 0.28 -0.98
CA THR A 108 -1.82 0.85 -2.33
C THR A 108 -1.66 2.37 -2.29
N PHE A 109 -2.29 3.04 -1.32
CA PHE A 109 -2.17 4.48 -1.11
C PHE A 109 -0.74 4.89 -0.79
N ILE A 110 -0.10 4.22 0.17
CA ILE A 110 1.24 4.55 0.62
C ILE A 110 2.27 4.34 -0.48
N VAL A 111 2.22 3.19 -1.18
CA VAL A 111 3.09 2.90 -2.33
C VAL A 111 2.92 3.96 -3.41
N GLY A 112 1.67 4.29 -3.76
CA GLY A 112 1.36 5.30 -4.77
C GLY A 112 1.87 6.69 -4.39
N LEU A 113 1.68 7.10 -3.14
CA LEU A 113 2.12 8.41 -2.65
C LEU A 113 3.64 8.51 -2.56
N ILE A 114 4.33 7.47 -2.06
CA ILE A 114 5.80 7.45 -2.02
C ILE A 114 6.36 7.53 -3.44
N ASN A 115 5.86 6.70 -4.36
CA ASN A 115 6.32 6.71 -5.76
C ASN A 115 6.10 8.08 -6.41
N LEU A 116 4.93 8.67 -6.20
CA LEU A 116 4.58 10.00 -6.72
C LEU A 116 5.53 11.07 -6.20
N LEU A 117 5.81 11.10 -4.89
CA LEU A 117 6.72 12.07 -4.29
C LEU A 117 8.15 11.92 -4.83
N TYR A 118 8.66 10.68 -4.98
CA TYR A 118 9.98 10.49 -5.59
C TYR A 118 10.05 11.10 -6.99
N ASN A 119 9.07 10.82 -7.84
CA ASN A 119 9.05 11.34 -9.19
C ASN A 119 8.80 12.86 -9.24
N LEU A 120 7.99 13.41 -8.34
CA LEU A 120 7.72 14.84 -8.26
C LEU A 120 8.98 15.65 -7.88
N TYR A 121 9.85 15.05 -7.06
CA TYR A 121 11.15 15.61 -6.71
C TYR A 121 12.29 15.15 -7.62
N GLU A 122 11.96 14.62 -8.82
CA GLU A 122 12.91 14.16 -9.85
C GLU A 122 13.91 13.12 -9.35
N LYS A 123 13.52 12.32 -8.36
CA LYS A 123 14.32 11.23 -7.80
C LYS A 123 13.81 9.89 -8.34
N LYS A 124 14.73 9.10 -8.91
CA LYS A 124 14.38 7.75 -9.35
C LYS A 124 14.28 6.79 -8.17
N ILE A 125 13.25 5.95 -8.18
CA ILE A 125 13.07 4.87 -7.22
C ILE A 125 12.80 3.57 -7.98
N ASN A 126 13.54 2.50 -7.68
CA ASN A 126 13.22 1.19 -8.22
C ASN A 126 12.18 0.48 -7.35
N GLN A 127 11.54 -0.55 -7.90
CA GLN A 127 10.47 -1.29 -7.23
C GLN A 127 10.91 -1.86 -5.87
N LYS A 128 12.13 -2.41 -5.78
CA LYS A 128 12.66 -2.97 -4.53
C LYS A 128 12.79 -1.90 -3.44
N LYS A 129 13.33 -0.75 -3.77
CA LYS A 129 13.43 0.37 -2.83
C LYS A 129 12.04 0.89 -2.46
N LEU A 130 11.11 0.95 -3.42
CA LEU A 130 9.75 1.44 -3.22
C LEU A 130 8.99 0.58 -2.19
N TYR A 131 8.93 -0.74 -2.38
CA TYR A 131 8.20 -1.58 -1.44
C TYR A 131 8.89 -1.66 -0.07
N ASN A 132 10.24 -1.69 -0.01
CA ASN A 132 10.94 -1.68 1.27
C ASN A 132 10.68 -0.39 2.06
N GLU A 133 10.62 0.74 1.38
CA GLU A 133 10.30 2.00 2.01
C GLU A 133 8.84 2.08 2.47
N ALA A 134 7.90 1.54 1.68
CA ALA A 134 6.50 1.46 2.07
C ALA A 134 6.30 0.54 3.29
N ILE A 135 6.96 -0.63 3.32
CA ILE A 135 6.97 -1.54 4.48
C ILE A 135 7.51 -0.82 5.73
N ASN A 136 8.67 -0.18 5.60
CA ASN A 136 9.26 0.55 6.72
C ASN A 136 8.34 1.68 7.22
N PHE A 137 7.70 2.39 6.30
CA PHE A 137 6.79 3.46 6.65
C PHE A 137 5.56 2.96 7.41
N GLU A 138 4.89 1.91 6.91
CA GLU A 138 3.71 1.34 7.58
C GLU A 138 4.07 0.70 8.93
N GLN A 139 5.07 -0.18 8.95
CA GLN A 139 5.39 -0.96 10.16
C GLN A 139 6.12 -0.15 11.23
N ASN A 140 7.06 0.72 10.87
CA ASN A 140 7.93 1.40 11.82
C ASN A 140 7.55 2.87 12.08
N ILE A 141 7.07 3.61 11.07
CA ILE A 141 6.73 5.04 11.21
C ILE A 141 5.26 5.22 11.60
N LEU A 142 4.34 4.55 10.91
CA LEU A 142 2.92 4.54 11.28
C LEU A 142 2.67 3.64 12.48
N LYS A 143 3.52 2.63 12.70
CA LYS A 143 3.37 1.57 13.71
C LYS A 143 2.08 0.78 13.53
N GLU A 144 1.71 0.51 12.27
CA GLU A 144 0.57 -0.31 11.95
C GLU A 144 0.91 -1.79 12.02
N TYR A 145 -0.04 -2.58 12.49
CA TYR A 145 0.07 -4.05 12.46
C TYR A 145 -0.29 -4.53 11.07
N CYS A 146 0.70 -4.73 10.20
CA CYS A 146 0.49 -5.20 8.83
C CYS A 146 1.61 -6.14 8.39
N GLY A 147 1.27 -7.04 7.47
CA GLY A 147 2.24 -7.87 6.76
C GLY A 147 3.01 -7.06 5.72
N SER A 148 3.89 -7.73 4.99
CA SER A 148 4.72 -7.10 3.95
C SER A 148 4.23 -7.38 2.52
N GLN A 149 3.20 -8.22 2.37
CA GLN A 149 2.69 -8.66 1.07
C GLN A 149 2.14 -7.50 0.23
N ASP A 150 1.35 -6.64 0.85
CA ASP A 150 0.58 -5.61 0.16
C ASP A 150 1.49 -4.59 -0.52
N GLN A 151 2.49 -4.10 0.20
CA GLN A 151 3.46 -3.14 -0.30
C GLN A 151 4.27 -3.73 -1.46
N VAL A 152 4.65 -5.01 -1.36
CA VAL A 152 5.43 -5.70 -2.40
C VAL A 152 4.60 -5.85 -3.67
N ILE A 153 3.41 -6.45 -3.55
CA ILE A 153 2.61 -6.78 -4.73
C ILE A 153 2.08 -5.55 -5.46
N THR A 154 1.67 -4.49 -4.73
CA THR A 154 1.20 -3.24 -5.33
C THR A 154 2.31 -2.43 -5.98
N SER A 155 3.56 -2.58 -5.50
CA SER A 155 4.74 -1.95 -6.13
C SER A 155 5.18 -2.65 -7.42
N ILE A 156 5.07 -3.99 -7.48
CA ILE A 156 5.61 -4.79 -8.59
C ILE A 156 4.54 -5.10 -9.64
N GLY A 157 3.33 -5.37 -9.19
CA GLY A 157 2.19 -5.73 -10.05
C GLY A 157 2.22 -7.16 -10.58
N GLY A 158 1.08 -7.60 -11.14
CA GLY A 158 0.88 -8.89 -11.78
C GLY A 158 0.75 -10.04 -10.79
N PHE A 159 0.82 -11.30 -11.28
CA PHE A 159 0.63 -12.50 -10.49
C PHE A 159 1.99 -13.01 -9.98
N LYS A 160 2.17 -13.04 -8.66
CA LYS A 160 3.45 -13.30 -8.02
C LYS A 160 3.36 -14.35 -6.91
N LYS A 161 4.45 -15.09 -6.78
CA LYS A 161 4.86 -15.82 -5.59
C LYS A 161 5.89 -14.96 -4.86
N ILE A 162 5.67 -14.68 -3.59
CA ILE A 162 6.55 -13.85 -2.78
C ILE A 162 7.01 -14.69 -1.58
N GLU A 163 8.31 -14.86 -1.45
CA GLU A 163 8.93 -15.59 -0.36
C GLU A 163 9.59 -14.60 0.61
N TYR A 164 9.38 -14.80 1.89
CA TYR A 164 9.89 -13.94 2.96
C TYR A 164 10.79 -14.76 3.88
N PHE A 165 11.97 -14.24 4.18
CA PHE A 165 12.81 -14.81 5.23
C PHE A 165 13.73 -13.73 5.81
N LYS A 166 13.56 -13.42 7.09
CA LYS A 166 14.29 -12.35 7.77
C LYS A 166 14.15 -11.03 6.99
N LYS A 167 15.28 -10.44 6.54
CA LYS A 167 15.29 -9.19 5.75
C LYS A 167 15.14 -9.39 4.25
N ASN A 168 15.07 -10.66 3.79
CA ASN A 168 15.01 -10.97 2.37
C ASN A 168 13.56 -11.17 1.91
N ILE A 169 13.22 -10.51 0.82
CA ILE A 169 11.96 -10.69 0.09
C ILE A 169 12.35 -11.08 -1.34
N ASP A 170 11.99 -12.30 -1.73
CA ASP A 170 12.21 -12.83 -3.08
C ASP A 170 10.87 -12.89 -3.82
N VAL A 171 10.83 -12.28 -5.00
CA VAL A 171 9.60 -12.12 -5.79
C VAL A 171 9.75 -12.83 -7.11
N LYS A 172 8.93 -13.87 -7.32
CA LYS A 172 8.93 -14.67 -8.54
C LYS A 172 7.62 -14.47 -9.30
N LYS A 173 7.73 -14.23 -10.61
CA LYS A 173 6.55 -14.23 -11.49
C LYS A 173 5.99 -15.65 -11.57
N LEU A 174 4.70 -15.81 -11.37
CA LEU A 174 4.01 -17.06 -11.64
C LEU A 174 3.69 -17.14 -13.14
N ASN A 175 4.34 -18.07 -13.83
CA ASN A 175 4.11 -18.32 -15.25
C ASN A 175 2.85 -19.15 -15.43
N ILE A 176 1.71 -18.47 -15.60
CA ILE A 176 0.41 -19.09 -15.89
C ILE A 176 0.07 -18.79 -17.35
N SER A 177 -0.36 -19.81 -18.09
CA SER A 177 -0.82 -19.63 -19.47
C SER A 177 -2.01 -18.67 -19.53
N SER A 178 -2.12 -17.93 -20.64
CA SER A 178 -3.21 -16.97 -20.84
C SER A 178 -4.58 -17.61 -20.72
N SER A 179 -4.74 -18.88 -21.14
CA SER A 179 -5.99 -19.63 -21.00
C SER A 179 -6.36 -19.89 -19.53
N LYS A 180 -5.38 -20.33 -18.71
CA LYS A 180 -5.60 -20.54 -17.27
C LYS A 180 -5.89 -19.21 -16.54
N LYS A 181 -5.21 -18.13 -16.93
CA LYS A 181 -5.47 -16.80 -16.40
C LYS A 181 -6.90 -16.36 -16.68
N LYS A 182 -7.35 -16.47 -17.94
CA LYS A 182 -8.75 -16.16 -18.31
C LYS A 182 -9.76 -17.02 -17.56
N LYS A 183 -9.46 -18.33 -17.39
CA LYS A 183 -10.32 -19.23 -16.61
C LYS A 183 -10.45 -18.76 -15.17
N LEU A 184 -9.32 -18.39 -14.51
CA LEU A 184 -9.32 -17.86 -13.15
C LEU A 184 -10.15 -16.56 -13.07
N GLU A 185 -9.93 -15.61 -13.96
CA GLU A 185 -10.67 -14.34 -14.02
C GLU A 185 -12.19 -14.56 -14.13
N ARG A 186 -12.61 -15.49 -14.98
CA ARG A 186 -14.05 -15.84 -15.14
C ARG A 186 -14.64 -16.58 -13.93
N SER A 187 -13.81 -17.18 -13.10
CA SER A 187 -14.23 -17.92 -11.90
C SER A 187 -14.26 -17.03 -10.65
N LEU A 188 -13.88 -15.76 -10.76
CA LEU A 188 -13.87 -14.81 -9.64
C LEU A 188 -15.00 -13.81 -9.79
N ALA A 189 -15.66 -13.51 -8.67
CA ALA A 189 -16.63 -12.43 -8.57
C ALA A 189 -16.31 -11.60 -7.33
N LEU A 190 -16.34 -10.29 -7.49
CA LEU A 190 -16.15 -9.35 -6.37
C LEU A 190 -17.51 -8.84 -5.89
N PHE A 191 -17.83 -9.11 -4.63
CA PHE A 191 -19.07 -8.64 -3.99
C PHE A 191 -18.75 -7.58 -2.94
N PHE A 192 -19.41 -6.43 -3.05
CA PHE A 192 -19.37 -5.43 -2.01
C PHE A 192 -20.37 -5.77 -0.91
N THR A 193 -19.87 -6.04 0.29
CA THR A 193 -20.71 -6.46 1.43
C THR A 193 -21.39 -5.32 2.19
N GLY A 194 -21.12 -4.07 1.80
CA GLY A 194 -21.65 -2.88 2.49
C GLY A 194 -20.91 -2.51 3.79
N PHE A 195 -19.98 -3.34 4.25
CA PHE A 195 -19.24 -3.09 5.48
C PHE A 195 -17.79 -2.72 5.20
N SER A 196 -17.33 -1.65 5.85
CA SER A 196 -15.91 -1.30 5.90
C SER A 196 -15.33 -1.67 7.26
N ARG A 197 -14.22 -2.42 7.30
CA ARG A 197 -13.53 -2.80 8.54
C ARG A 197 -12.17 -2.11 8.63
N LYS A 198 -11.81 -1.68 9.83
CA LYS A 198 -10.40 -1.31 10.10
C LYS A 198 -9.59 -2.60 10.17
N ALA A 199 -8.75 -2.86 9.17
CA ALA A 199 -7.89 -4.05 9.10
C ALA A 199 -7.01 -4.20 10.36
N ALA A 200 -6.52 -3.10 10.92
CA ALA A 200 -5.62 -3.08 12.07
C ALA A 200 -6.12 -3.88 13.31
N LEU A 201 -7.43 -3.92 13.56
CA LEU A 201 -7.98 -4.70 14.69
C LEU A 201 -7.89 -6.21 14.42
N THR A 202 -8.30 -6.63 13.22
CA THR A 202 -8.27 -8.04 12.81
C THR A 202 -6.83 -8.56 12.68
N GLU A 203 -5.89 -7.70 12.29
CA GLU A 203 -4.49 -8.06 12.09
C GLU A 203 -3.71 -8.14 13.41
N LYS A 204 -4.07 -7.32 14.40
CA LYS A 204 -3.54 -7.47 15.77
C LYS A 204 -3.91 -8.84 16.36
N ASP A 205 -5.16 -9.27 16.19
CA ASP A 205 -5.63 -10.57 16.65
C ASP A 205 -4.92 -11.72 15.92
N LYS A 206 -4.66 -11.58 14.61
CA LYS A 206 -3.86 -12.56 13.86
C LYS A 206 -2.43 -12.68 14.41
N ILE A 207 -1.76 -11.58 14.71
CA ILE A 207 -0.40 -11.61 15.28
C ILE A 207 -0.39 -12.34 16.63
N LEU A 208 -1.38 -12.11 17.47
CA LEU A 208 -1.53 -12.82 18.75
C LEU A 208 -1.81 -14.31 18.51
N SER A 209 -2.58 -14.65 17.48
CA SER A 209 -2.88 -16.04 17.11
C SER A 209 -1.72 -16.79 16.44
N ILE A 210 -0.82 -16.11 15.75
CA ILE A 210 0.37 -16.73 15.13
C ILE A 210 1.21 -17.49 16.17
N LYS A 211 1.36 -16.92 17.37
CA LYS A 211 2.08 -17.59 18.47
C LYS A 211 1.34 -18.80 19.03
N LYS A 212 0.01 -18.76 19.05
CA LYS A 212 -0.85 -19.84 19.61
C LYS A 212 -1.14 -20.96 18.59
N ASN A 213 -1.22 -20.63 17.32
CA ASN A 213 -1.70 -21.54 16.26
C ASN A 213 -0.61 -21.78 15.21
N ARG A 214 0.62 -21.96 15.66
CA ARG A 214 1.78 -22.16 14.77
C ARG A 214 1.57 -23.28 13.75
N SER A 215 0.93 -24.39 14.15
CA SER A 215 0.62 -25.54 13.29
C SER A 215 -0.32 -25.24 12.11
N TYR A 216 -1.09 -24.15 12.15
CA TYR A 216 -1.92 -23.73 11.01
C TYR A 216 -1.16 -23.00 9.91
N TYR A 217 0.07 -22.58 10.21
CA TYR A 217 0.90 -21.81 9.28
C TYR A 217 2.06 -22.65 8.71
N GLU A 218 2.29 -23.84 9.28
CA GLU A 218 3.24 -24.87 8.79
C GLU A 218 2.60 -25.72 7.70
#